data_ca8fccc1aca5774ee6a5fe6953b9b8bd
#
_entry.id   ca8fccc1aca5774ee6a5fe6953b9b8bd
#
_cell.length_a   1.000
_cell.length_b   1.000
_cell.length_c   1.000
_cell.angle_alpha   90.00
_cell.angle_beta   90.00
_cell.angle_gamma   90.00
#
_symmetry.space_group_name_H-M   'P 1'
#
loop_
_entity.id
_entity.type
_entity.pdbx_description
1 polymer ?
#
loop_
_entity_poly.entity_id
_entity_poly.type
_entity_poly.pdbx_seq_one_letter_code
_entity_poly.pdbx_strand_id
1 'polypeptide(L)'
;MKFQSLRGMHDLVPDNLSSWKFVESKIFEMLGSYGYKEIRFPIVEYTDLFKRSVGESTDIVEKEMYSFEDRNGDLISLRPEGTAGCVRACIQNGLLHNQTQRLYYSGPMFRRERPQKGRQRQFFQIGVEAFGFPGPDIDLEMIFITSAIFKALGLSDVVTLNINTIGAADDRSKYINSLVEYLQKYESDLDEDSKRRLKKNPLRILDSKNPDIQRVLSNAPSMIEQLSKNARDEFDQICSTLTKRGIKFVINPKLVRGLDYYSKIVFEWTTTELGSQDAICAGGRYDGLVEQLGGKFCEGVGFALGLERTVLLAEKLGIVPEKFFINSDVFVVCDESVWSHGILVLEELRSKCPGLRITFNCGGGSLKSQMKKADRSGSRVALIVGDDEMLSNSASLKYLRENKEQELVDVKVLPGILDSIFSIGGD
;
A
#
# COMPACT_ATOMS: atom_id res chain seq x y z
N MET A 1 6.28 -22.96 -27.34
CA MET A 1 5.85 -22.87 -25.92
C MET A 1 5.40 -21.43 -25.68
N LYS A 2 4.21 -21.20 -25.12
CA LYS A 2 3.76 -19.85 -24.77
C LYS A 2 4.24 -19.56 -23.35
N PHE A 3 5.04 -18.52 -23.15
CA PHE A 3 5.46 -18.11 -21.81
C PHE A 3 4.29 -17.46 -21.07
N GLN A 4 4.17 -17.73 -19.79
CA GLN A 4 3.15 -17.18 -18.90
C GLN A 4 3.83 -16.77 -17.59
N SER A 5 3.24 -15.81 -16.87
CA SER A 5 3.68 -15.43 -15.54
C SER A 5 3.55 -16.60 -14.55
N LEU A 6 4.33 -16.58 -13.49
CA LEU A 6 4.26 -17.60 -12.44
C LEU A 6 2.92 -17.50 -11.70
N ARG A 7 2.39 -18.65 -11.29
CA ARG A 7 1.15 -18.68 -10.51
C ARG A 7 1.25 -17.83 -9.24
N GLY A 8 0.37 -16.85 -9.12
CA GLY A 8 0.32 -15.91 -8.00
C GLY A 8 1.29 -14.72 -8.17
N MET A 9 1.84 -14.52 -9.36
CA MET A 9 2.55 -13.32 -9.77
C MET A 9 1.87 -12.80 -11.03
N HIS A 10 1.36 -11.58 -10.99
CA HIS A 10 0.53 -11.02 -12.05
C HIS A 10 1.16 -9.77 -12.65
N ASP A 11 0.98 -9.62 -13.96
CA ASP A 11 1.30 -8.38 -14.64
C ASP A 11 0.24 -7.32 -14.30
N LEU A 12 0.67 -6.12 -14.01
CA LEU A 12 -0.19 -4.95 -13.89
C LEU A 12 -0.19 -4.22 -15.24
N VAL A 13 -1.22 -4.46 -16.03
CA VAL A 13 -1.39 -3.81 -17.34
C VAL A 13 -2.02 -2.43 -17.22
N PRO A 14 -1.93 -1.55 -18.26
CA PRO A 14 -2.38 -0.16 -18.18
C PRO A 14 -3.79 0.04 -17.62
N ASP A 15 -4.74 -0.81 -18.03
CA ASP A 15 -6.14 -0.71 -17.58
C ASP A 15 -6.29 -0.95 -16.06
N ASN A 16 -5.48 -1.85 -15.50
CA ASN A 16 -5.48 -2.12 -14.05
C ASN A 16 -4.79 -1.00 -13.25
N LEU A 17 -3.79 -0.31 -13.87
CA LEU A 17 -2.99 0.68 -13.18
C LEU A 17 -3.75 1.98 -12.86
N SER A 18 -4.90 2.22 -13.45
CA SER A 18 -5.72 3.40 -13.16
C SER A 18 -6.14 3.48 -11.69
N SER A 19 -6.69 2.39 -11.18
CA SER A 19 -7.09 2.28 -9.77
C SER A 19 -5.86 2.35 -8.83
N TRP A 20 -4.74 1.75 -9.24
CA TRP A 20 -3.49 1.80 -8.49
C TRP A 20 -2.97 3.22 -8.33
N LYS A 21 -2.89 3.98 -9.44
CA LYS A 21 -2.44 5.38 -9.43
C LYS A 21 -3.31 6.26 -8.54
N PHE A 22 -4.63 6.04 -8.54
CA PHE A 22 -5.52 6.74 -7.62
C PHE A 22 -5.16 6.45 -6.16
N VAL A 23 -5.09 5.19 -5.78
CA VAL A 23 -4.78 4.77 -4.40
C VAL A 23 -3.41 5.27 -3.97
N GLU A 24 -2.38 5.04 -4.79
CA GLU A 24 -1.01 5.47 -4.51
C GLU A 24 -0.90 7.00 -4.37
N SER A 25 -1.54 7.77 -5.27
CA SER A 25 -1.51 9.24 -5.22
C SER A 25 -2.07 9.77 -3.91
N LYS A 26 -3.20 9.22 -3.43
CA LYS A 26 -3.80 9.61 -2.16
C LYS A 26 -2.95 9.25 -0.95
N ILE A 27 -2.32 8.07 -0.98
CA ILE A 27 -1.43 7.64 0.11
C ILE A 27 -0.18 8.53 0.16
N PHE A 28 0.49 8.77 -0.98
CA PHE A 28 1.71 9.58 -1.01
C PHE A 28 1.45 11.05 -0.67
N GLU A 29 0.33 11.62 -1.11
CA GLU A 29 -0.11 12.95 -0.71
C GLU A 29 -0.25 13.05 0.82
N MET A 30 -0.90 12.05 1.44
CA MET A 30 -1.06 11.99 2.87
C MET A 30 0.28 11.86 3.61
N LEU A 31 1.14 10.92 3.19
CA LEU A 31 2.46 10.72 3.80
C LEU A 31 3.32 11.98 3.71
N GLY A 32 3.27 12.68 2.57
CA GLY A 32 3.94 13.97 2.39
C GLY A 32 3.46 15.03 3.37
N SER A 33 2.13 15.10 3.63
CA SER A 33 1.55 16.05 4.57
C SER A 33 1.95 15.82 6.03
N TYR A 34 2.30 14.57 6.40
CA TYR A 34 2.85 14.20 7.71
C TYR A 34 4.39 14.29 7.78
N GLY A 35 5.06 14.69 6.70
CA GLY A 35 6.51 14.88 6.66
C GLY A 35 7.32 13.58 6.53
N TYR A 36 6.72 12.49 6.07
CA TYR A 36 7.43 11.24 5.79
C TYR A 36 8.19 11.33 4.48
N LYS A 37 9.41 10.79 4.47
CA LYS A 37 10.33 10.79 3.32
C LYS A 37 10.46 9.40 2.73
N GLU A 38 10.55 9.32 1.42
CA GLU A 38 10.73 8.04 0.73
C GLU A 38 12.13 7.47 0.99
N ILE A 39 12.19 6.16 1.26
CA ILE A 39 13.41 5.36 1.26
C ILE A 39 13.24 4.17 0.31
N ARG A 40 14.28 3.85 -0.43
CA ARG A 40 14.32 2.67 -1.30
C ARG A 40 15.50 1.79 -0.93
N PHE A 41 15.29 0.49 -0.88
CA PHE A 41 16.28 -0.52 -0.54
C PHE A 41 16.09 -1.78 -1.40
N PRO A 42 17.10 -2.67 -1.49
CA PRO A 42 17.06 -3.85 -2.34
C PRO A 42 15.86 -4.75 -2.10
N ILE A 43 15.47 -5.48 -3.15
CA ILE A 43 14.43 -6.52 -3.08
C ILE A 43 15.04 -7.83 -2.56
N VAL A 44 16.31 -8.07 -2.84
CA VAL A 44 17.06 -9.25 -2.42
C VAL A 44 17.95 -8.86 -1.24
N GLU A 45 17.90 -9.66 -0.19
CA GLU A 45 18.66 -9.49 1.05
C GLU A 45 19.24 -10.85 1.49
N TYR A 46 20.22 -10.83 2.39
CA TYR A 46 20.65 -12.06 3.06
C TYR A 46 19.48 -12.68 3.83
N THR A 47 19.31 -13.99 3.70
CA THR A 47 18.22 -14.73 4.36
C THR A 47 18.21 -14.54 5.87
N ASP A 48 19.39 -14.43 6.47
CA ASP A 48 19.56 -14.26 7.91
C ASP A 48 18.98 -12.92 8.44
N LEU A 49 18.86 -11.90 7.59
CA LEU A 49 18.17 -10.66 7.95
C LEU A 49 16.72 -10.98 8.38
N PHE A 50 16.02 -11.77 7.59
CA PHE A 50 14.62 -12.10 7.86
C PHE A 50 14.47 -13.13 8.97
N LYS A 51 15.37 -14.12 9.05
CA LYS A 51 15.36 -15.09 10.16
C LYS A 51 15.48 -14.38 11.51
N ARG A 52 16.42 -13.43 11.62
CA ARG A 52 16.62 -12.67 12.86
C ARG A 52 15.45 -11.73 13.17
N SER A 53 14.94 -10.98 12.19
CA SER A 53 13.91 -9.97 12.41
C SER A 53 12.52 -10.59 12.58
N VAL A 54 12.08 -11.40 11.61
CA VAL A 54 10.72 -11.93 11.53
C VAL A 54 10.46 -13.02 12.57
N GLY A 55 11.50 -13.78 12.91
CA GLY A 55 11.46 -14.91 13.82
C GLY A 55 11.46 -16.26 13.08
N GLU A 56 12.38 -17.14 13.47
CA GLU A 56 12.60 -18.45 12.82
C GLU A 56 11.37 -19.37 12.85
N SER A 57 10.51 -19.23 13.86
CA SER A 57 9.32 -20.05 14.07
C SER A 57 8.05 -19.49 13.41
N THR A 58 8.19 -18.44 12.60
CA THR A 58 7.06 -17.86 11.89
C THR A 58 6.77 -18.61 10.59
N ASP A 59 5.51 -18.69 10.18
CA ASP A 59 5.14 -19.32 8.90
C ASP A 59 5.86 -18.67 7.71
N ILE A 60 6.11 -17.36 7.79
CA ILE A 60 6.85 -16.60 6.78
C ILE A 60 8.25 -17.20 6.58
N VAL A 61 9.02 -17.37 7.66
CA VAL A 61 10.39 -17.88 7.60
C VAL A 61 10.42 -19.39 7.34
N GLU A 62 9.55 -20.17 7.99
CA GLU A 62 9.54 -21.62 7.84
C GLU A 62 9.07 -22.11 6.46
N LYS A 63 8.11 -21.40 5.81
CA LYS A 63 7.37 -21.96 4.67
C LYS A 63 7.19 -21.01 3.48
N GLU A 64 7.26 -19.69 3.70
CA GLU A 64 6.77 -18.73 2.69
C GLU A 64 7.89 -17.93 2.01
N MET A 65 9.11 -17.93 2.50
CA MET A 65 10.21 -17.21 1.88
C MET A 65 10.65 -17.85 0.56
N TYR A 66 10.98 -17.01 -0.40
CA TYR A 66 11.72 -17.38 -1.61
C TYR A 66 13.21 -17.21 -1.32
N SER A 67 13.89 -18.30 -0.98
CA SER A 67 15.32 -18.31 -0.67
C SER A 67 16.07 -19.17 -1.67
N PHE A 68 17.27 -18.77 -2.05
CA PHE A 68 18.14 -19.46 -2.99
C PHE A 68 19.62 -19.10 -2.72
N GLU A 69 20.51 -19.96 -3.13
CA GLU A 69 21.94 -19.67 -3.07
C GLU A 69 22.36 -18.83 -4.29
N ASP A 70 23.18 -17.84 -4.10
CA ASP A 70 23.83 -17.12 -5.17
C ASP A 70 25.05 -17.90 -5.70
N ARG A 71 25.77 -17.35 -6.68
CA ARG A 71 26.94 -18.02 -7.27
C ARG A 71 28.11 -18.15 -6.31
N ASN A 72 28.14 -17.40 -5.22
CA ASN A 72 29.19 -17.44 -4.21
C ASN A 72 28.84 -18.39 -3.06
N GLY A 73 27.63 -18.96 -3.06
CA GLY A 73 27.11 -19.80 -1.99
C GLY A 73 26.42 -19.05 -0.86
N ASP A 74 26.19 -17.75 -1.02
CA ASP A 74 25.44 -16.95 -0.05
C ASP A 74 23.94 -17.26 -0.14
N LEU A 75 23.32 -17.53 1.00
CA LEU A 75 21.88 -17.74 1.06
C LEU A 75 21.15 -16.40 1.09
N ILE A 76 20.44 -16.11 0.02
CA ILE A 76 19.71 -14.86 -0.19
C ILE A 76 18.22 -15.12 -0.37
N SER A 77 17.40 -14.11 -0.11
CA SER A 77 15.94 -14.20 -0.20
C SER A 77 15.34 -12.98 -0.87
N LEU A 78 14.25 -13.20 -1.59
CA LEU A 78 13.33 -12.11 -1.93
C LEU A 78 12.63 -11.65 -0.65
N ARG A 79 12.56 -10.34 -0.42
CA ARG A 79 11.98 -9.75 0.79
C ARG A 79 10.52 -10.16 0.99
N PRO A 80 10.16 -10.79 2.11
CA PRO A 80 8.77 -11.16 2.42
C PRO A 80 7.98 -10.00 3.06
N GLU A 81 8.70 -8.98 3.55
CA GLU A 81 8.22 -7.76 4.17
C GLU A 81 9.28 -6.65 4.06
N GLY A 82 8.96 -5.42 4.40
CA GLY A 82 9.87 -4.30 4.16
C GLY A 82 10.56 -3.74 5.39
N THR A 83 10.03 -3.94 6.61
CA THR A 83 10.56 -3.33 7.84
C THR A 83 12.00 -3.74 8.11
N ALA A 84 12.34 -5.02 8.00
CA ALA A 84 13.71 -5.52 8.20
C ALA A 84 14.71 -4.87 7.24
N GLY A 85 14.35 -4.78 5.95
CA GLY A 85 15.17 -4.12 4.93
C GLY A 85 15.33 -2.62 5.19
N CYS A 86 14.27 -1.95 5.64
CA CYS A 86 14.30 -0.54 6.04
C CYS A 86 15.24 -0.33 7.23
N VAL A 87 15.11 -1.11 8.29
CA VAL A 87 15.99 -1.05 9.47
C VAL A 87 17.44 -1.30 9.10
N ARG A 88 17.73 -2.35 8.31
CA ARG A 88 19.08 -2.64 7.83
C ARG A 88 19.65 -1.47 7.03
N ALA A 89 18.86 -0.86 6.15
CA ALA A 89 19.28 0.29 5.36
C ALA A 89 19.56 1.51 6.26
N CYS A 90 18.74 1.75 7.27
CA CYS A 90 18.95 2.83 8.23
C CYS A 90 20.23 2.63 9.06
N ILE A 91 20.50 1.42 9.53
CA ILE A 91 21.72 1.08 10.28
C ILE A 91 22.96 1.29 9.39
N GLN A 92 22.93 0.69 8.20
CA GLN A 92 24.08 0.71 7.27
C GLN A 92 24.47 2.13 6.84
N ASN A 93 23.49 3.02 6.68
CA ASN A 93 23.71 4.39 6.23
C ASN A 93 23.78 5.40 7.41
N GLY A 94 23.81 4.95 8.65
CA GLY A 94 23.92 5.81 9.82
C GLY A 94 22.74 6.75 10.06
N LEU A 95 21.56 6.45 9.51
CA LEU A 95 20.39 7.32 9.57
C LEU A 95 19.77 7.41 10.96
N LEU A 96 20.13 6.50 11.87
CA LEU A 96 19.60 6.47 13.25
C LEU A 96 20.58 7.05 14.28
N HIS A 97 21.72 7.58 13.84
CA HIS A 97 22.72 8.11 14.77
C HIS A 97 22.34 9.49 15.27
N ASN A 98 21.89 9.59 16.54
CA ASN A 98 21.49 10.82 17.22
C ASN A 98 20.41 11.63 16.46
N GLN A 99 19.51 10.95 15.75
CA GLN A 99 18.44 11.60 15.00
C GLN A 99 17.22 10.69 14.89
N THR A 100 16.05 11.30 14.72
CA THR A 100 14.80 10.63 14.44
C THR A 100 14.54 10.52 12.95
N GLN A 101 13.80 9.52 12.53
CA GLN A 101 13.42 9.33 11.14
C GLN A 101 11.91 9.11 10.99
N ARG A 102 11.34 9.67 9.93
CA ARG A 102 10.00 9.39 9.41
C ARG A 102 10.15 8.96 7.95
N LEU A 103 9.99 7.68 7.69
CA LEU A 103 10.29 7.08 6.38
C LEU A 103 9.09 6.29 5.86
N TYR A 104 8.95 6.26 4.54
CA TYR A 104 8.06 5.30 3.88
C TYR A 104 8.75 4.66 2.68
N TYR A 105 8.30 3.47 2.34
CA TYR A 105 8.72 2.76 1.13
C TYR A 105 7.51 2.17 0.42
N SER A 106 7.62 1.99 -0.90
CA SER A 106 6.64 1.29 -1.72
C SER A 106 7.35 0.27 -2.59
N GLY A 107 6.77 -0.90 -2.76
CA GLY A 107 7.30 -1.89 -3.67
C GLY A 107 6.82 -3.31 -3.45
N PRO A 108 7.30 -4.26 -4.29
CA PRO A 108 6.89 -5.64 -4.24
C PRO A 108 7.48 -6.38 -3.03
N MET A 109 6.66 -7.27 -2.47
CA MET A 109 7.02 -8.28 -1.46
C MET A 109 6.70 -9.66 -2.00
N PHE A 110 7.33 -10.71 -1.43
CA PHE A 110 7.25 -12.06 -1.98
C PHE A 110 7.00 -13.07 -0.88
N ARG A 111 5.86 -13.80 -0.97
CA ARG A 111 5.53 -14.90 -0.05
C ARG A 111 4.94 -16.06 -0.81
N ARG A 112 5.47 -17.26 -0.63
CA ARG A 112 5.00 -18.50 -1.27
C ARG A 112 3.73 -19.00 -0.59
N GLU A 113 2.71 -18.17 -0.55
CA GLU A 113 1.40 -18.53 -0.04
C GLU A 113 0.51 -19.18 -1.11
N ARG A 114 -0.62 -19.78 -0.67
CA ARG A 114 -1.65 -20.23 -1.59
C ARG A 114 -2.37 -19.00 -2.18
N PRO A 115 -2.29 -18.77 -3.51
CA PRO A 115 -2.91 -17.60 -4.12
C PRO A 115 -4.42 -17.63 -3.99
N GLN A 116 -4.98 -16.48 -3.64
CA GLN A 116 -6.43 -16.23 -3.58
C GLN A 116 -6.70 -14.74 -3.82
N LYS A 117 -7.97 -14.34 -3.94
CA LYS A 117 -8.34 -12.94 -4.20
C LYS A 117 -7.74 -12.02 -3.12
N GLY A 118 -6.95 -11.02 -3.53
CA GLY A 118 -6.25 -10.10 -2.62
C GLY A 118 -5.05 -10.70 -1.88
N ARG A 119 -4.60 -11.92 -2.24
CA ARG A 119 -3.40 -12.56 -1.67
C ARG A 119 -2.60 -13.25 -2.78
N GLN A 120 -1.51 -12.64 -3.14
CA GLN A 120 -0.63 -13.06 -4.23
C GLN A 120 0.75 -13.47 -3.68
N ARG A 121 1.53 -14.18 -4.50
CA ARG A 121 2.91 -14.55 -4.16
C ARG A 121 3.89 -13.41 -4.36
N GLN A 122 3.63 -12.54 -5.33
CA GLN A 122 4.19 -11.21 -5.43
C GLN A 122 3.05 -10.23 -5.17
N PHE A 123 3.22 -9.34 -4.22
CA PHE A 123 2.24 -8.35 -3.82
C PHE A 123 2.95 -7.06 -3.44
N PHE A 124 2.24 -5.94 -3.49
CA PHE A 124 2.82 -4.64 -3.21
C PHE A 124 2.39 -4.11 -1.84
N GLN A 125 3.34 -3.54 -1.13
CA GLN A 125 3.08 -2.87 0.13
C GLN A 125 3.62 -1.45 0.10
N ILE A 126 2.91 -0.55 0.79
CA ILE A 126 3.47 0.70 1.30
C ILE A 126 3.70 0.49 2.78
N GLY A 127 4.97 0.60 3.18
CA GLY A 127 5.37 0.57 4.58
C GLY A 127 5.75 1.96 5.06
N VAL A 128 5.43 2.26 6.31
CA VAL A 128 5.69 3.55 6.97
C VAL A 128 6.34 3.25 8.31
N GLU A 129 7.51 3.84 8.54
CA GLU A 129 8.34 3.56 9.71
C GLU A 129 8.79 4.87 10.36
N ALA A 130 8.70 4.95 11.68
CA ALA A 130 9.26 6.04 12.48
C ALA A 130 10.25 5.49 13.51
N PHE A 131 11.40 6.10 13.60
CA PHE A 131 12.50 5.67 14.47
C PHE A 131 12.95 6.78 15.40
N GLY A 132 13.34 6.40 16.63
CA GLY A 132 13.89 7.30 17.64
C GLY A 132 12.84 8.11 18.38
N PHE A 133 11.59 7.66 18.40
CA PHE A 133 10.50 8.30 19.13
C PHE A 133 10.00 7.38 20.24
N PRO A 134 10.09 7.78 21.52
CA PRO A 134 9.73 6.91 22.63
C PRO A 134 8.22 6.60 22.72
N GLY A 135 7.34 7.42 22.12
CA GLY A 135 5.87 7.26 22.13
C GLY A 135 5.24 7.79 23.42
N PRO A 136 3.89 7.67 23.61
CA PRO A 136 2.89 7.06 22.70
C PRO A 136 2.33 8.01 21.62
N ASP A 137 2.81 9.23 21.50
CA ASP A 137 2.36 10.23 20.53
C ASP A 137 2.61 9.78 19.08
N ILE A 138 3.78 9.22 18.78
CA ILE A 138 4.11 8.69 17.46
C ILE A 138 3.29 7.41 17.14
N ASP A 139 2.91 6.62 18.14
CA ASP A 139 2.02 5.47 17.97
C ASP A 139 0.63 5.93 17.50
N LEU A 140 0.13 7.01 18.11
CA LEU A 140 -1.11 7.67 17.67
C LEU A 140 -0.98 8.26 16.29
N GLU A 141 0.17 8.86 15.93
CA GLU A 141 0.43 9.40 14.60
C GLU A 141 0.28 8.30 13.53
N MET A 142 0.80 7.08 13.76
CA MET A 142 0.62 5.94 12.84
C MET A 142 -0.86 5.60 12.61
N ILE A 143 -1.67 5.59 13.67
CA ILE A 143 -3.10 5.33 13.55
C ILE A 143 -3.81 6.51 12.87
N PHE A 144 -3.43 7.75 13.16
CA PHE A 144 -4.00 8.94 12.50
C PHE A 144 -3.71 8.99 11.00
N ILE A 145 -2.47 8.68 10.60
CA ILE A 145 -2.10 8.58 9.18
C ILE A 145 -2.96 7.55 8.47
N THR A 146 -3.08 6.33 9.02
CA THR A 146 -3.87 5.27 8.41
C THR A 146 -5.36 5.64 8.32
N SER A 147 -5.92 6.25 9.37
CA SER A 147 -7.28 6.77 9.38
C SER A 147 -7.48 7.87 8.33
N ALA A 148 -6.53 8.78 8.20
CA ALA A 148 -6.56 9.86 7.21
C ALA A 148 -6.47 9.32 5.77
N ILE A 149 -5.62 8.32 5.53
CA ILE A 149 -5.54 7.62 4.23
C ILE A 149 -6.89 7.00 3.87
N PHE A 150 -7.50 6.22 4.76
CA PHE A 150 -8.80 5.61 4.47
C PHE A 150 -9.91 6.63 4.27
N LYS A 151 -9.86 7.75 4.99
CA LYS A 151 -10.77 8.87 4.77
C LYS A 151 -10.57 9.53 3.41
N ALA A 152 -9.33 9.80 3.01
CA ALA A 152 -8.99 10.39 1.72
C ALA A 152 -9.36 9.48 0.53
N LEU A 153 -9.37 8.16 0.76
CA LEU A 153 -9.83 7.17 -0.20
C LEU A 153 -11.35 6.94 -0.18
N GLY A 154 -12.11 7.54 0.75
CA GLY A 154 -13.55 7.28 0.89
C GLY A 154 -13.88 5.91 1.48
N LEU A 155 -12.97 5.30 2.24
CA LEU A 155 -13.09 3.93 2.78
C LEU A 155 -13.49 3.88 4.26
N SER A 156 -13.66 5.01 4.95
CA SER A 156 -13.86 5.08 6.41
C SER A 156 -15.01 4.23 6.94
N ASP A 157 -16.09 4.08 6.17
CA ASP A 157 -17.31 3.39 6.62
C ASP A 157 -17.25 1.86 6.44
N VAL A 158 -16.27 1.38 5.68
CA VAL A 158 -16.13 -0.06 5.35
C VAL A 158 -14.88 -0.69 5.97
N VAL A 159 -14.14 0.07 6.76
CA VAL A 159 -12.96 -0.43 7.48
C VAL A 159 -13.15 -0.29 8.99
N THR A 160 -12.63 -1.25 9.74
CA THR A 160 -12.67 -1.26 11.21
C THR A 160 -11.26 -1.30 11.78
N LEU A 161 -10.96 -0.39 12.70
CA LEU A 161 -9.71 -0.39 13.45
C LEU A 161 -9.81 -1.36 14.63
N ASN A 162 -8.96 -2.37 14.65
CA ASN A 162 -8.72 -3.23 15.81
C ASN A 162 -7.41 -2.81 16.47
N ILE A 163 -7.39 -2.65 17.77
CA ILE A 163 -6.19 -2.33 18.55
C ILE A 163 -6.00 -3.30 19.71
N ASN A 164 -4.76 -3.52 20.07
CA ASN A 164 -4.37 -4.28 21.24
C ASN A 164 -3.02 -3.78 21.76
N THR A 165 -2.62 -4.25 22.92
CA THR A 165 -1.24 -4.13 23.39
C THR A 165 -0.74 -5.51 23.80
N ILE A 166 0.51 -5.79 23.44
CA ILE A 166 1.22 -7.00 23.85
C ILE A 166 2.23 -6.72 24.98
N GLY A 167 2.10 -5.54 25.61
CA GLY A 167 2.87 -5.11 26.76
C GLY A 167 4.35 -4.83 26.48
N ALA A 168 5.03 -4.32 27.49
CA ALA A 168 6.50 -4.29 27.52
C ALA A 168 7.06 -5.72 27.73
N ALA A 169 8.37 -5.88 27.63
CA ALA A 169 9.02 -7.19 27.71
C ALA A 169 8.65 -7.99 28.97
N ASP A 170 8.61 -7.33 30.12
CA ASP A 170 8.27 -7.96 31.40
C ASP A 170 6.79 -8.37 31.46
N ASP A 171 5.89 -7.50 31.02
CA ASP A 171 4.45 -7.78 30.97
C ASP A 171 4.17 -8.94 30.01
N ARG A 172 4.83 -8.92 28.84
CA ARG A 172 4.74 -9.99 27.83
C ARG A 172 5.21 -11.33 28.37
N SER A 173 6.32 -11.36 29.12
CA SER A 173 6.85 -12.60 29.70
C SER A 173 5.88 -13.19 30.74
N LYS A 174 5.32 -12.36 31.61
CA LYS A 174 4.30 -12.79 32.60
C LYS A 174 3.06 -13.36 31.90
N TYR A 175 2.58 -12.65 30.90
CA TYR A 175 1.42 -13.08 30.13
C TYR A 175 1.66 -14.41 29.41
N ILE A 176 2.81 -14.58 28.77
CA ILE A 176 3.18 -15.84 28.10
C ILE A 176 3.11 -17.00 29.10
N ASN A 177 3.65 -16.84 30.31
CA ASN A 177 3.60 -17.87 31.34
C ASN A 177 2.16 -18.23 31.72
N SER A 178 1.33 -17.23 31.97
CA SER A 178 -0.09 -17.44 32.31
C SER A 178 -0.86 -18.10 31.15
N LEU A 179 -0.56 -17.72 29.90
CA LEU A 179 -1.18 -18.31 28.70
C LEU A 179 -0.75 -19.78 28.53
N VAL A 180 0.53 -20.08 28.74
CA VAL A 180 1.07 -21.46 28.66
C VAL A 180 0.42 -22.32 29.76
N GLU A 181 0.38 -21.87 31.02
CA GLU A 181 -0.28 -22.59 32.09
C GLU A 181 -1.76 -22.85 31.82
N TYR A 182 -2.44 -21.89 31.21
CA TYR A 182 -3.81 -22.05 30.78
C TYR A 182 -3.95 -23.09 29.68
N LEU A 183 -3.19 -22.95 28.60
CA LEU A 183 -3.28 -23.83 27.42
C LEU A 183 -2.83 -25.27 27.70
N GLN A 184 -1.90 -25.50 28.63
CA GLN A 184 -1.51 -26.85 29.09
C GLN A 184 -2.67 -27.64 29.67
N LYS A 185 -3.65 -26.99 30.31
CA LYS A 185 -4.85 -27.66 30.80
C LYS A 185 -5.77 -28.17 29.69
N TYR A 186 -5.63 -27.65 28.51
CA TYR A 186 -6.39 -28.02 27.30
C TYR A 186 -5.53 -28.64 26.22
N GLU A 187 -4.35 -29.17 26.57
CA GLU A 187 -3.39 -29.69 25.57
C GLU A 187 -4.00 -30.79 24.68
N SER A 188 -4.93 -31.60 25.22
CA SER A 188 -5.67 -32.61 24.46
C SER A 188 -6.57 -32.03 23.36
N ASP A 189 -7.05 -30.81 23.55
CA ASP A 189 -7.99 -30.13 22.64
C ASP A 189 -7.26 -29.29 21.59
N LEU A 190 -5.92 -29.15 21.73
CA LEU A 190 -5.09 -28.41 20.79
C LEU A 190 -4.78 -29.27 19.55
N ASP A 191 -4.86 -28.67 18.37
CA ASP A 191 -4.35 -29.26 17.14
C ASP A 191 -2.81 -29.32 17.14
N GLU A 192 -2.23 -30.11 16.23
CA GLU A 192 -0.77 -30.32 16.18
C GLU A 192 0.02 -29.02 15.94
N ASP A 193 -0.55 -28.08 15.18
CA ASP A 193 0.08 -26.78 14.96
C ASP A 193 0.08 -25.94 16.25
N SER A 194 -1.02 -25.92 16.97
CA SER A 194 -1.13 -25.25 18.27
C SER A 194 -0.24 -25.86 19.34
N LYS A 195 -0.09 -27.21 19.39
CA LYS A 195 0.87 -27.90 20.28
C LYS A 195 2.31 -27.50 19.97
N ARG A 196 2.66 -27.41 18.69
CA ARG A 196 3.98 -26.94 18.26
C ARG A 196 4.22 -25.49 18.67
N ARG A 197 3.23 -24.61 18.44
CA ARG A 197 3.27 -23.18 18.81
C ARG A 197 3.33 -23.00 20.32
N LEU A 198 2.66 -23.82 21.10
CA LEU A 198 2.71 -23.78 22.56
C LEU A 198 4.14 -23.85 23.11
N LYS A 199 5.00 -24.64 22.46
CA LYS A 199 6.41 -24.80 22.83
C LYS A 199 7.33 -23.70 22.29
N LYS A 200 7.02 -23.14 21.10
CA LYS A 200 7.91 -22.20 20.39
C LYS A 200 7.48 -20.75 20.54
N ASN A 201 6.19 -20.45 20.33
CA ASN A 201 5.63 -19.11 20.40
C ASN A 201 4.14 -19.16 20.74
N PRO A 202 3.78 -19.24 22.04
CA PRO A 202 2.41 -19.40 22.50
C PRO A 202 1.45 -18.29 22.05
N LEU A 203 1.94 -17.06 21.88
CA LEU A 203 1.12 -15.94 21.43
C LEU A 203 0.50 -16.18 20.04
N ARG A 204 1.14 -16.98 19.20
CA ARG A 204 0.63 -17.34 17.87
C ARG A 204 -0.63 -18.21 17.89
N ILE A 205 -0.94 -18.83 19.02
CA ILE A 205 -2.16 -19.62 19.18
C ILE A 205 -3.38 -18.69 19.20
N LEU A 206 -3.23 -17.46 19.72
CA LEU A 206 -4.31 -16.46 19.78
C LEU A 206 -4.89 -16.12 18.39
N ASP A 207 -4.06 -16.18 17.34
CA ASP A 207 -4.46 -15.92 15.95
C ASP A 207 -5.00 -17.17 15.22
N SER A 208 -5.22 -18.27 15.92
CA SER A 208 -5.76 -19.48 15.30
C SER A 208 -7.17 -19.24 14.76
N LYS A 209 -7.42 -19.63 13.51
CA LYS A 209 -8.75 -19.60 12.87
C LYS A 209 -9.54 -20.91 13.06
N ASN A 210 -8.95 -21.89 13.73
CA ASN A 210 -9.63 -23.15 14.06
C ASN A 210 -10.73 -22.91 15.09
N PRO A 211 -12.01 -23.25 14.79
CA PRO A 211 -13.14 -23.02 15.70
C PRO A 211 -12.97 -23.69 17.07
N ASP A 212 -12.32 -24.85 17.13
CA ASP A 212 -12.11 -25.59 18.39
C ASP A 212 -11.10 -24.86 19.27
N ILE A 213 -10.00 -24.38 18.67
CA ILE A 213 -9.01 -23.55 19.35
C ILE A 213 -9.65 -22.21 19.80
N GLN A 214 -10.50 -21.60 18.97
CA GLN A 214 -11.19 -20.37 19.37
C GLN A 214 -12.13 -20.57 20.57
N ARG A 215 -12.74 -21.76 20.73
CA ARG A 215 -13.50 -22.12 21.93
C ARG A 215 -12.60 -22.19 23.18
N VAL A 216 -11.45 -22.83 23.07
CA VAL A 216 -10.47 -22.85 24.17
C VAL A 216 -10.04 -21.42 24.51
N LEU A 217 -9.73 -20.59 23.51
CA LEU A 217 -9.27 -19.21 23.70
C LEU A 217 -10.33 -18.24 24.21
N SER A 218 -11.61 -18.63 24.26
CA SER A 218 -12.68 -17.73 24.75
C SER A 218 -12.52 -17.37 26.23
N ASN A 219 -11.92 -18.26 27.02
CA ASN A 219 -11.67 -18.07 28.45
C ASN A 219 -10.18 -17.92 28.78
N ALA A 220 -9.34 -17.69 27.76
CA ALA A 220 -7.92 -17.49 27.97
C ALA A 220 -7.64 -16.16 28.72
N PRO A 221 -6.60 -16.07 29.53
CA PRO A 221 -6.22 -14.82 30.17
C PRO A 221 -6.02 -13.71 29.15
N SER A 222 -6.42 -12.48 29.51
CA SER A 222 -6.24 -11.30 28.66
C SER A 222 -4.93 -10.61 28.99
N MET A 223 -4.16 -10.24 27.97
CA MET A 223 -2.95 -9.44 28.12
C MET A 223 -3.22 -8.11 28.84
N ILE A 224 -4.33 -7.46 28.50
CA ILE A 224 -4.70 -6.14 29.03
C ILE A 224 -4.90 -6.18 30.56
N GLU A 225 -5.38 -7.30 31.11
CA GLU A 225 -5.59 -7.47 32.54
C GLU A 225 -4.28 -7.66 33.32
N GLN A 226 -3.21 -8.03 32.65
CA GLN A 226 -1.90 -8.34 33.25
C GLN A 226 -0.84 -7.25 33.04
N LEU A 227 -1.23 -6.14 32.38
CA LEU A 227 -0.33 -5.01 32.14
C LEU A 227 0.13 -4.37 33.46
N SER A 228 1.38 -3.96 33.49
CA SER A 228 1.88 -3.01 34.48
C SER A 228 1.08 -1.69 34.42
N LYS A 229 1.07 -0.95 35.53
CA LYS A 229 0.32 0.30 35.60
C LYS A 229 0.74 1.27 34.46
N ASN A 230 2.04 1.41 34.22
CA ASN A 230 2.53 2.33 33.18
C ASN A 230 2.07 1.92 31.77
N ALA A 231 2.18 0.61 31.43
CA ALA A 231 1.72 0.11 30.13
C ALA A 231 0.20 0.25 29.97
N ARG A 232 -0.55 0.10 31.06
CA ARG A 232 -1.99 0.31 31.09
C ARG A 232 -2.35 1.77 30.87
N ASP A 233 -1.69 2.68 31.58
CA ASP A 233 -1.93 4.13 31.47
C ASP A 233 -1.60 4.61 30.04
N GLU A 234 -0.50 4.14 29.41
CA GLU A 234 -0.16 4.44 28.01
C GLU A 234 -1.27 3.97 27.05
N PHE A 235 -1.73 2.74 27.20
CA PHE A 235 -2.78 2.17 26.34
C PHE A 235 -4.11 2.91 26.49
N ASP A 236 -4.51 3.21 27.73
CA ASP A 236 -5.73 3.95 28.05
C ASP A 236 -5.65 5.40 27.49
N GLN A 237 -4.47 6.03 27.51
CA GLN A 237 -4.25 7.34 26.89
C GLN A 237 -4.43 7.29 25.36
N ILE A 238 -3.92 6.25 24.70
CA ILE A 238 -4.14 6.03 23.26
C ILE A 238 -5.63 5.90 22.97
N CYS A 239 -6.33 5.01 23.68
CA CYS A 239 -7.77 4.79 23.52
C CYS A 239 -8.58 6.08 23.72
N SER A 240 -8.29 6.81 24.80
CA SER A 240 -8.93 8.10 25.10
C SER A 240 -8.74 9.13 24.00
N THR A 241 -7.52 9.21 23.45
CA THR A 241 -7.19 10.18 22.38
C THR A 241 -7.88 9.82 21.07
N LEU A 242 -7.93 8.54 20.70
CA LEU A 242 -8.68 8.05 19.53
C LEU A 242 -10.17 8.37 19.66
N THR A 243 -10.75 8.17 20.86
CA THR A 243 -12.15 8.50 21.15
C THR A 243 -12.42 10.01 21.00
N LYS A 244 -11.56 10.84 21.57
CA LYS A 244 -11.67 12.31 21.46
C LYS A 244 -11.58 12.79 20.00
N ARG A 245 -10.79 12.09 19.17
CA ARG A 245 -10.65 12.38 17.73
C ARG A 245 -11.82 11.86 16.91
N GLY A 246 -12.71 11.04 17.50
CA GLY A 246 -13.86 10.44 16.83
C GLY A 246 -13.50 9.24 15.95
N ILE A 247 -12.33 8.62 16.15
CA ILE A 247 -11.93 7.40 15.46
C ILE A 247 -12.55 6.22 16.19
N LYS A 248 -13.40 5.47 15.50
CA LYS A 248 -14.01 4.23 16.03
C LYS A 248 -12.98 3.10 16.01
N PHE A 249 -12.90 2.37 17.08
CA PHE A 249 -12.01 1.21 17.19
C PHE A 249 -12.62 0.12 18.08
N VAL A 250 -12.07 -1.08 17.93
CA VAL A 250 -12.38 -2.26 18.76
C VAL A 250 -11.10 -2.67 19.49
N ILE A 251 -11.18 -2.82 20.80
CA ILE A 251 -10.11 -3.46 21.57
C ILE A 251 -10.24 -4.96 21.36
N ASN A 252 -9.27 -5.57 20.67
CA ASN A 252 -9.26 -6.99 20.37
C ASN A 252 -8.13 -7.69 21.15
N PRO A 253 -8.42 -8.32 22.30
CA PRO A 253 -7.40 -8.94 23.14
C PRO A 253 -6.68 -10.13 22.49
N LYS A 254 -7.22 -10.67 21.40
CA LYS A 254 -6.61 -11.75 20.62
C LYS A 254 -5.74 -11.24 19.46
N LEU A 255 -5.73 -9.93 19.21
CA LEU A 255 -4.93 -9.35 18.13
C LEU A 255 -3.44 -9.49 18.48
N VAL A 256 -2.76 -10.34 17.75
CA VAL A 256 -1.30 -10.47 17.69
C VAL A 256 -0.85 -10.34 16.24
N ARG A 257 0.44 -10.10 16.01
CA ARG A 257 0.95 -9.90 14.67
C ARG A 257 1.71 -11.12 14.16
N GLY A 258 1.72 -11.28 12.85
CA GLY A 258 2.40 -12.35 12.13
C GLY A 258 3.95 -12.31 12.18
N LEU A 259 4.55 -11.39 12.94
CA LEU A 259 5.97 -11.12 13.03
C LEU A 259 6.34 -10.99 14.51
N ASP A 260 7.46 -11.55 14.93
CA ASP A 260 7.79 -11.69 16.36
C ASP A 260 8.43 -10.44 16.98
N TYR A 261 8.81 -9.46 16.16
CA TYR A 261 9.48 -8.26 16.62
C TYR A 261 8.56 -7.24 17.33
N TYR A 262 7.25 -7.37 17.23
CA TYR A 262 6.33 -6.40 17.83
C TYR A 262 6.38 -6.37 19.36
N SER A 263 6.21 -5.16 19.91
CA SER A 263 6.12 -4.84 21.34
C SER A 263 5.02 -3.80 21.55
N LYS A 264 4.56 -3.64 22.80
CA LYS A 264 3.57 -2.62 23.18
C LYS A 264 2.32 -2.64 22.26
N ILE A 265 1.98 -1.49 21.66
CA ILE A 265 0.78 -1.36 20.83
C ILE A 265 0.89 -2.12 19.51
N VAL A 266 -0.19 -2.78 19.13
CA VAL A 266 -0.43 -3.35 17.80
C VAL A 266 -1.81 -2.94 17.30
N PHE A 267 -1.94 -2.74 16.01
CA PHE A 267 -3.21 -2.37 15.39
C PHE A 267 -3.38 -3.01 14.01
N GLU A 268 -4.62 -3.14 13.60
CA GLU A 268 -5.00 -3.69 12.32
C GLU A 268 -6.30 -3.06 11.80
N TRP A 269 -6.30 -2.64 10.55
CA TRP A 269 -7.49 -2.23 9.85
C TRP A 269 -8.02 -3.40 9.03
N THR A 270 -9.27 -3.75 9.29
CA THR A 270 -9.95 -4.89 8.65
C THR A 270 -11.18 -4.44 7.89
N THR A 271 -11.61 -5.25 6.90
CA THR A 271 -12.85 -5.03 6.15
C THR A 271 -13.54 -6.35 5.87
N THR A 272 -14.86 -6.38 5.95
CA THR A 272 -15.69 -7.54 5.58
C THR A 272 -15.94 -7.62 4.07
N GLU A 273 -15.64 -6.56 3.33
CA GLU A 273 -15.91 -6.44 1.90
C GLU A 273 -15.07 -7.37 1.02
N LEU A 274 -13.94 -7.87 1.49
CA LEU A 274 -13.02 -8.72 0.74
C LEU A 274 -13.07 -10.21 1.10
N GLY A 275 -14.06 -10.62 1.91
CA GLY A 275 -14.24 -12.01 2.34
C GLY A 275 -13.36 -12.39 3.52
N SER A 276 -12.85 -13.64 3.57
CA SER A 276 -12.12 -14.21 4.71
C SER A 276 -10.74 -13.60 4.99
N GLN A 277 -10.22 -12.79 4.09
CA GLN A 277 -8.95 -12.08 4.25
C GLN A 277 -9.25 -10.60 4.48
N ASP A 278 -9.43 -10.25 5.74
CA ASP A 278 -9.99 -8.99 6.20
C ASP A 278 -8.95 -7.88 6.44
N ALA A 279 -7.72 -8.21 6.81
CA ALA A 279 -6.68 -7.22 7.08
C ALA A 279 -6.19 -6.50 5.82
N ILE A 280 -6.29 -5.17 5.78
CA ILE A 280 -5.82 -4.31 4.67
C ILE A 280 -4.61 -3.46 5.07
N CYS A 281 -4.48 -3.12 6.35
CA CYS A 281 -3.33 -2.40 6.90
C CYS A 281 -3.09 -2.89 8.32
N ALA A 282 -1.81 -2.99 8.70
CA ALA A 282 -1.47 -3.45 10.03
C ALA A 282 -0.12 -2.93 10.48
N GLY A 283 0.01 -2.67 11.77
CA GLY A 283 1.21 -2.09 12.34
C GLY A 283 1.32 -2.27 13.85
N GLY A 284 2.29 -1.56 14.40
CA GLY A 284 2.58 -1.54 15.83
C GLY A 284 4.02 -1.13 16.12
N ARG A 285 4.36 -1.12 17.40
CA ARG A 285 5.68 -0.77 17.92
C ARG A 285 6.61 -1.98 17.95
N TYR A 286 7.91 -1.76 17.71
CA TYR A 286 8.94 -2.80 17.66
C TYR A 286 10.32 -2.27 18.13
N ASP A 287 10.39 -1.75 19.35
CA ASP A 287 11.56 -1.05 19.91
C ASP A 287 12.87 -1.85 19.90
N GLY A 288 12.79 -3.19 19.99
CA GLY A 288 13.97 -4.06 20.02
C GLY A 288 14.58 -4.42 18.66
N LEU A 289 13.92 -4.10 17.53
CA LEU A 289 14.30 -4.63 16.22
C LEU A 289 15.63 -4.05 15.72
N VAL A 290 15.90 -2.78 15.95
CA VAL A 290 17.14 -2.13 15.52
C VAL A 290 18.36 -2.77 16.21
N GLU A 291 18.26 -3.02 17.52
CA GLU A 291 19.31 -3.68 18.30
C GLU A 291 19.49 -5.15 17.89
N GLN A 292 18.38 -5.87 17.66
CA GLN A 292 18.38 -7.26 17.17
C GLN A 292 19.09 -7.42 15.83
N LEU A 293 19.05 -6.38 14.99
CA LEU A 293 19.73 -6.33 13.69
C LEU A 293 21.15 -5.73 13.74
N GLY A 294 21.68 -5.52 14.95
CA GLY A 294 23.07 -5.08 15.17
C GLY A 294 23.27 -3.58 15.22
N GLY A 295 22.20 -2.78 15.29
CA GLY A 295 22.26 -1.36 15.56
C GLY A 295 22.32 -1.06 17.06
N LYS A 296 22.41 0.22 17.43
CA LYS A 296 22.16 0.68 18.79
C LYS A 296 20.67 0.68 19.06
N PHE A 297 20.27 0.52 20.33
CA PHE A 297 18.86 0.64 20.70
C PHE A 297 18.25 1.92 20.11
N CYS A 298 17.12 1.73 19.48
CA CYS A 298 16.35 2.81 18.88
C CYS A 298 14.88 2.36 18.81
N GLU A 299 14.02 3.19 19.33
CA GLU A 299 12.58 2.92 19.27
C GLU A 299 12.11 2.87 17.82
N GLY A 300 11.16 1.99 17.54
CA GLY A 300 10.57 1.82 16.23
C GLY A 300 9.09 1.56 16.29
N VAL A 301 8.35 2.21 15.39
CA VAL A 301 6.93 1.98 15.18
C VAL A 301 6.60 2.17 13.72
N GLY A 302 5.69 1.36 13.19
CA GLY A 302 5.32 1.47 11.78
C GLY A 302 4.09 0.68 11.42
N PHE A 303 3.72 0.77 10.15
CA PHE A 303 2.65 -0.04 9.58
C PHE A 303 2.96 -0.41 8.13
N ALA A 304 2.32 -1.46 7.66
CA ALA A 304 2.30 -1.82 6.26
C ALA A 304 0.85 -1.90 5.74
N LEU A 305 0.61 -1.32 4.58
CA LEU A 305 -0.66 -1.32 3.86
C LEU A 305 -0.50 -2.15 2.58
N GLY A 306 -1.40 -3.13 2.39
CA GLY A 306 -1.44 -3.96 1.18
C GLY A 306 -2.14 -3.25 0.05
N LEU A 307 -1.41 -2.91 -1.02
CA LEU A 307 -1.96 -2.14 -2.15
C LEU A 307 -3.04 -2.92 -2.90
N GLU A 308 -2.82 -4.20 -3.22
CA GLU A 308 -3.82 -5.01 -3.94
C GLU A 308 -5.18 -5.00 -3.25
N ARG A 309 -5.19 -5.13 -1.92
CA ARG A 309 -6.44 -5.17 -1.16
C ARG A 309 -7.13 -3.83 -1.12
N THR A 310 -6.35 -2.75 -0.96
CA THR A 310 -6.87 -1.38 -0.97
C THR A 310 -7.44 -1.02 -2.33
N VAL A 311 -6.74 -1.38 -3.42
CA VAL A 311 -7.20 -1.18 -4.80
C VAL A 311 -8.49 -1.99 -5.06
N LEU A 312 -8.50 -3.29 -4.72
CA LEU A 312 -9.69 -4.13 -4.88
C LEU A 312 -10.91 -3.58 -4.11
N LEU A 313 -10.68 -3.00 -2.93
CA LEU A 313 -11.75 -2.37 -2.15
C LEU A 313 -12.25 -1.10 -2.84
N ALA A 314 -11.34 -0.24 -3.33
CA ALA A 314 -11.68 0.97 -4.07
C ALA A 314 -12.47 0.65 -5.37
N GLU A 315 -12.05 -0.35 -6.11
CA GLU A 315 -12.74 -0.82 -7.32
C GLU A 315 -14.13 -1.39 -7.01
N LYS A 316 -14.23 -2.24 -5.97
CA LYS A 316 -15.51 -2.83 -5.56
C LYS A 316 -16.54 -1.78 -5.19
N LEU A 317 -16.12 -0.68 -4.57
CA LEU A 317 -16.97 0.43 -4.15
C LEU A 317 -17.19 1.47 -5.25
N GLY A 318 -16.51 1.35 -6.40
CA GLY A 318 -16.65 2.29 -7.51
C GLY A 318 -16.18 3.71 -7.20
N ILE A 319 -15.23 3.87 -6.27
CA ILE A 319 -14.79 5.19 -5.79
C ILE A 319 -13.59 5.78 -6.57
N VAL A 320 -13.07 5.04 -7.56
CA VAL A 320 -11.98 5.52 -8.40
C VAL A 320 -12.51 6.57 -9.37
N PRO A 321 -12.04 7.82 -9.32
CA PRO A 321 -12.51 8.88 -10.21
C PRO A 321 -12.23 8.57 -11.67
N GLU A 322 -13.18 8.92 -12.55
CA GLU A 322 -13.11 8.65 -14.00
C GLU A 322 -11.82 9.20 -14.64
N LYS A 323 -11.33 10.33 -14.14
CA LYS A 323 -10.08 10.97 -14.64
C LYS A 323 -8.86 10.04 -14.61
N PHE A 324 -8.83 9.02 -13.76
CA PHE A 324 -7.73 8.04 -13.70
C PHE A 324 -7.78 7.01 -14.83
N PHE A 325 -8.95 6.81 -15.46
CA PHE A 325 -9.12 5.90 -16.59
C PHE A 325 -8.89 6.58 -17.94
N ILE A 326 -8.78 7.91 -17.98
CA ILE A 326 -8.55 8.67 -19.19
C ILE A 326 -7.05 8.70 -19.46
N ASN A 327 -6.64 8.19 -20.62
CA ASN A 327 -5.21 8.14 -21.02
C ASN A 327 -4.79 9.31 -21.92
N SER A 328 -5.74 10.07 -22.45
CA SER A 328 -5.49 11.21 -23.35
C SER A 328 -6.56 12.27 -23.14
N ASP A 329 -6.16 13.50 -22.95
CA ASP A 329 -7.05 14.64 -22.79
C ASP A 329 -7.45 15.19 -24.17
N VAL A 330 -6.46 15.27 -25.07
CA VAL A 330 -6.59 15.78 -26.45
C VAL A 330 -6.06 14.71 -27.41
N PHE A 331 -6.85 14.40 -28.43
CA PHE A 331 -6.43 13.48 -29.50
C PHE A 331 -6.28 14.22 -30.82
N VAL A 332 -5.10 14.23 -31.41
CA VAL A 332 -4.82 14.89 -32.69
C VAL A 332 -5.02 13.92 -33.84
N VAL A 333 -5.93 14.29 -34.73
CA VAL A 333 -6.29 13.59 -35.97
C VAL A 333 -5.74 14.38 -37.14
N CYS A 334 -5.09 13.73 -38.08
CA CYS A 334 -4.43 14.43 -39.15
C CYS A 334 -4.59 13.71 -40.49
N ASP A 335 -4.78 14.47 -41.59
CA ASP A 335 -4.72 13.93 -42.91
C ASP A 335 -3.30 13.43 -43.26
N GLU A 336 -3.23 12.39 -44.07
CA GLU A 336 -1.96 11.76 -44.41
C GLU A 336 -1.03 12.72 -45.18
N SER A 337 -1.60 13.66 -45.95
CA SER A 337 -0.84 14.68 -46.69
C SER A 337 -0.08 15.66 -45.82
N VAL A 338 -0.60 15.95 -44.61
CA VAL A 338 -0.10 17.04 -43.73
C VAL A 338 0.37 16.54 -42.35
N TRP A 339 0.65 15.24 -42.21
CA TRP A 339 1.03 14.65 -40.91
C TRP A 339 2.26 15.33 -40.27
N SER A 340 3.23 15.80 -41.11
CA SER A 340 4.42 16.48 -40.61
C SER A 340 4.09 17.82 -39.96
N HIS A 341 3.09 18.55 -40.48
CA HIS A 341 2.58 19.77 -39.88
C HIS A 341 1.80 19.46 -38.60
N GLY A 342 0.91 18.46 -38.65
CA GLY A 342 0.12 18.03 -37.48
C GLY A 342 0.97 17.63 -36.27
N ILE A 343 2.11 16.96 -36.50
CA ILE A 343 3.01 16.59 -35.40
C ILE A 343 3.76 17.81 -34.83
N LEU A 344 4.07 18.81 -35.67
CA LEU A 344 4.67 20.05 -35.16
C LEU A 344 3.69 20.86 -34.30
N VAL A 345 2.43 20.96 -34.72
CA VAL A 345 1.36 21.58 -33.92
C VAL A 345 1.24 20.84 -32.58
N LEU A 346 1.25 19.52 -32.59
CA LEU A 346 1.21 18.71 -31.38
C LEU A 346 2.37 19.00 -30.43
N GLU A 347 3.61 19.04 -30.92
CA GLU A 347 4.78 19.29 -30.08
C GLU A 347 4.79 20.71 -29.48
N GLU A 348 4.29 21.70 -30.27
CA GLU A 348 4.09 23.04 -29.75
C GLU A 348 3.06 23.06 -28.60
N LEU A 349 1.93 22.35 -28.75
CA LEU A 349 0.92 22.22 -27.70
C LEU A 349 1.46 21.50 -26.45
N ARG A 350 2.21 20.41 -26.60
CA ARG A 350 2.84 19.71 -25.47
C ARG A 350 3.80 20.61 -24.70
N SER A 351 4.56 21.44 -25.44
CA SER A 351 5.46 22.42 -24.82
C SER A 351 4.73 23.52 -24.04
N LYS A 352 3.59 23.99 -24.55
CA LYS A 352 2.82 25.07 -23.96
C LYS A 352 1.82 24.61 -22.89
N CYS A 353 1.37 23.34 -22.96
CA CYS A 353 0.39 22.75 -22.05
C CYS A 353 0.95 21.50 -21.38
N PRO A 354 2.02 21.58 -20.58
CA PRO A 354 2.73 20.40 -20.01
C PRO A 354 1.87 19.56 -19.07
N GLY A 355 0.73 20.09 -18.61
CA GLY A 355 -0.23 19.35 -17.79
C GLY A 355 -1.20 18.47 -18.57
N LEU A 356 -1.29 18.63 -19.91
CA LEU A 356 -2.24 17.89 -20.75
C LEU A 356 -1.59 16.68 -21.41
N ARG A 357 -2.35 15.58 -21.44
CA ARG A 357 -1.98 14.35 -22.16
C ARG A 357 -2.48 14.45 -23.59
N ILE A 358 -1.58 14.77 -24.53
CA ILE A 358 -1.94 14.99 -25.93
C ILE A 358 -1.40 13.84 -26.77
N THR A 359 -2.30 13.10 -27.44
CA THR A 359 -1.98 11.93 -28.26
C THR A 359 -2.16 12.24 -29.74
N PHE A 360 -1.21 11.79 -30.57
CA PHE A 360 -1.29 11.88 -32.02
C PHE A 360 -1.67 10.55 -32.64
N ASN A 361 -2.52 10.56 -33.67
CA ASN A 361 -2.81 9.36 -34.44
C ASN A 361 -1.64 8.94 -35.31
N CYS A 362 -0.68 8.22 -34.76
CA CYS A 362 0.38 7.62 -35.56
C CYS A 362 -0.15 6.47 -36.43
N GLY A 363 0.49 6.28 -37.62
CA GLY A 363 0.16 5.19 -38.51
C GLY A 363 -0.95 5.48 -39.55
N GLY A 364 -1.35 6.75 -39.70
CA GLY A 364 -2.27 7.21 -40.75
C GLY A 364 -3.69 6.63 -40.66
N GLY A 365 -4.33 6.47 -41.80
CA GLY A 365 -5.70 6.01 -41.97
C GLY A 365 -6.69 7.13 -42.22
N SER A 366 -7.88 6.81 -42.72
CA SER A 366 -8.90 7.83 -42.99
C SER A 366 -9.30 8.61 -41.73
N LEU A 367 -9.66 9.89 -41.90
CA LEU A 367 -10.15 10.76 -40.79
C LEU A 367 -11.27 10.09 -39.97
N LYS A 368 -12.19 9.38 -40.65
CA LYS A 368 -13.25 8.62 -39.99
C LYS A 368 -12.68 7.52 -39.07
N SER A 369 -11.64 6.82 -39.51
CA SER A 369 -10.97 5.79 -38.69
C SER A 369 -10.24 6.40 -37.51
N GLN A 370 -9.54 7.51 -37.73
CA GLN A 370 -8.83 8.24 -36.68
C GLN A 370 -9.79 8.83 -35.64
N MET A 371 -10.92 9.40 -36.05
CA MET A 371 -11.96 9.89 -35.14
C MET A 371 -12.56 8.78 -34.27
N LYS A 372 -12.70 7.54 -34.77
CA LYS A 372 -13.10 6.40 -33.95
C LYS A 372 -12.03 6.05 -32.90
N LYS A 373 -10.75 6.23 -33.21
CA LYS A 373 -9.68 6.04 -32.24
C LYS A 373 -9.70 7.15 -31.17
N ALA A 374 -9.91 8.41 -31.60
CA ALA A 374 -10.08 9.55 -30.71
C ALA A 374 -11.25 9.34 -29.72
N ASP A 375 -12.38 8.86 -30.21
CA ASP A 375 -13.54 8.55 -29.37
C ASP A 375 -13.22 7.43 -28.32
N ARG A 376 -12.57 6.35 -28.79
CA ARG A 376 -12.20 5.22 -27.92
C ARG A 376 -11.10 5.57 -26.90
N SER A 377 -10.28 6.59 -27.15
CA SER A 377 -9.21 7.01 -26.23
C SER A 377 -9.74 7.63 -24.93
N GLY A 378 -11.03 7.98 -24.87
CA GLY A 378 -11.62 8.72 -23.77
C GLY A 378 -11.35 10.23 -23.79
N SER A 379 -10.61 10.73 -24.80
CA SER A 379 -10.28 12.15 -24.90
C SER A 379 -11.53 13.04 -24.88
N ARG A 380 -11.44 14.21 -24.21
CA ARG A 380 -12.52 15.21 -24.19
C ARG A 380 -12.66 15.94 -25.51
N VAL A 381 -11.52 16.19 -26.16
CA VAL A 381 -11.49 16.90 -27.44
C VAL A 381 -10.63 16.20 -28.47
N ALA A 382 -10.97 16.36 -29.73
CA ALA A 382 -10.11 16.04 -30.86
C ALA A 382 -9.70 17.32 -31.57
N LEU A 383 -8.43 17.41 -31.98
CA LEU A 383 -7.92 18.43 -32.90
C LEU A 383 -7.76 17.77 -34.26
N ILE A 384 -8.38 18.34 -35.27
CA ILE A 384 -8.33 17.86 -36.65
C ILE A 384 -7.44 18.82 -37.46
N VAL A 385 -6.47 18.27 -38.15
CA VAL A 385 -5.53 19.03 -39.01
C VAL A 385 -5.58 18.42 -40.40
N GLY A 386 -6.18 19.15 -41.32
CA GLY A 386 -6.19 18.84 -42.75
C GLY A 386 -5.41 19.87 -43.55
N ASP A 387 -5.52 19.81 -44.91
CA ASP A 387 -4.84 20.75 -45.78
C ASP A 387 -5.29 22.21 -45.58
N ASP A 388 -6.59 22.43 -45.34
CA ASP A 388 -7.15 23.78 -45.09
C ASP A 388 -6.66 24.33 -43.74
N GLU A 389 -6.65 23.51 -42.70
CA GLU A 389 -6.13 23.89 -41.38
C GLU A 389 -4.62 24.21 -41.44
N MET A 390 -3.84 23.43 -42.20
CA MET A 390 -2.43 23.72 -42.39
C MET A 390 -2.22 25.08 -43.11
N LEU A 391 -2.97 25.35 -44.17
CA LEU A 391 -2.83 26.61 -44.95
C LEU A 391 -3.20 27.84 -44.11
N SER A 392 -4.17 27.72 -43.23
CA SER A 392 -4.64 28.81 -42.33
C SER A 392 -3.94 28.85 -40.97
N ASN A 393 -2.95 27.98 -40.72
CA ASN A 393 -2.28 27.80 -39.43
C ASN A 393 -3.29 27.65 -38.27
N SER A 394 -4.27 26.79 -38.49
CA SER A 394 -5.36 26.53 -37.57
C SER A 394 -5.51 25.02 -37.29
N ALA A 395 -6.40 24.65 -36.36
CA ALA A 395 -6.90 23.30 -36.16
C ALA A 395 -8.40 23.34 -35.87
N SER A 396 -9.11 22.36 -36.37
CA SER A 396 -10.52 22.20 -36.01
C SER A 396 -10.66 21.50 -34.68
N LEU A 397 -11.17 22.21 -33.66
CA LEU A 397 -11.45 21.70 -32.31
C LEU A 397 -12.83 21.05 -32.26
N LYS A 398 -12.88 19.77 -31.95
CA LYS A 398 -14.12 19.01 -31.81
C LYS A 398 -14.27 18.45 -30.39
N TYR A 399 -15.39 18.77 -29.73
CA TYR A 399 -15.76 18.20 -28.45
C TYR A 399 -16.29 16.78 -28.62
N LEU A 400 -15.69 15.80 -27.95
CA LEU A 400 -16.06 14.40 -28.08
C LEU A 400 -17.06 13.92 -27.03
N ARG A 401 -17.17 14.66 -25.92
CA ARG A 401 -18.03 14.33 -24.76
C ARG A 401 -19.12 15.35 -24.48
N GLU A 402 -19.17 16.40 -25.29
CA GLU A 402 -20.14 17.48 -25.18
C GLU A 402 -20.82 17.70 -26.52
N ASN A 403 -22.09 18.08 -26.51
CA ASN A 403 -22.83 18.44 -27.73
C ASN A 403 -22.56 19.90 -28.11
N LYS A 404 -21.31 20.16 -28.55
CA LYS A 404 -20.87 21.47 -29.06
C LYS A 404 -20.45 21.34 -30.50
N GLU A 405 -20.68 22.40 -31.27
CA GLU A 405 -20.23 22.48 -32.65
C GLU A 405 -18.68 22.50 -32.74
N GLN A 406 -18.18 22.03 -33.86
CA GLN A 406 -16.76 22.08 -34.17
C GLN A 406 -16.35 23.52 -34.48
N GLU A 407 -15.23 23.93 -33.93
CA GLU A 407 -14.70 25.30 -34.06
C GLU A 407 -13.34 25.28 -34.77
N LEU A 408 -13.13 26.17 -35.72
CA LEU A 408 -11.81 26.40 -36.32
C LEU A 408 -11.05 27.40 -35.44
N VAL A 409 -9.85 27.01 -34.99
CA VAL A 409 -9.09 27.76 -33.99
C VAL A 409 -7.64 27.95 -34.49
N ASP A 410 -7.13 29.18 -34.44
CA ASP A 410 -5.71 29.46 -34.71
C ASP A 410 -4.82 28.71 -33.70
N VAL A 411 -3.75 28.04 -34.19
CA VAL A 411 -2.81 27.27 -33.38
C VAL A 411 -2.23 28.10 -32.22
N LYS A 412 -2.04 29.40 -32.42
CA LYS A 412 -1.48 30.27 -31.36
C LYS A 412 -2.38 30.46 -30.15
N VAL A 413 -3.70 30.40 -30.31
CA VAL A 413 -4.66 30.57 -29.22
C VAL A 413 -5.14 29.25 -28.63
N LEU A 414 -4.88 28.11 -29.30
CA LEU A 414 -5.22 26.77 -28.82
C LEU A 414 -4.79 26.49 -27.38
N PRO A 415 -3.55 26.81 -26.95
CA PRO A 415 -3.13 26.56 -25.57
C PRO A 415 -4.08 27.20 -24.53
N GLY A 416 -4.43 28.45 -24.69
CA GLY A 416 -5.34 29.16 -23.77
C GLY A 416 -6.76 28.56 -23.75
N ILE A 417 -7.25 28.11 -24.93
CA ILE A 417 -8.55 27.43 -25.03
C ILE A 417 -8.49 26.08 -24.32
N LEU A 418 -7.47 25.27 -24.57
CA LEU A 418 -7.28 23.97 -23.93
C LEU A 418 -7.14 24.13 -22.42
N ASP A 419 -6.33 25.08 -21.95
CA ASP A 419 -6.23 25.38 -20.52
C ASP A 419 -7.59 25.72 -19.93
N SER A 420 -8.43 26.54 -20.60
CA SER A 420 -9.77 26.86 -20.10
C SER A 420 -10.69 25.63 -20.04
N ILE A 421 -10.62 24.74 -21.03
CA ILE A 421 -11.43 23.50 -21.09
C ILE A 421 -11.06 22.55 -19.93
N PHE A 422 -9.77 22.45 -19.62
CA PHE A 422 -9.27 21.47 -18.64
C PHE A 422 -9.09 22.03 -17.23
N SER A 423 -8.92 23.36 -17.04
CA SER A 423 -8.87 24.00 -15.73
C SER A 423 -10.25 24.05 -15.04
N ILE A 424 -11.35 24.08 -15.80
CA ILE A 424 -12.73 24.10 -15.26
C ILE A 424 -13.17 22.70 -14.76
N GLY A 425 -12.41 21.66 -15.05
CA GLY A 425 -12.74 20.27 -14.68
C GLY A 425 -11.84 19.66 -13.60
N GLY A 426 -11.14 20.45 -12.84
CA GLY A 426 -10.12 20.02 -11.89
C GLY A 426 -10.55 20.00 -10.41
N ASP A 427 -11.78 19.50 -10.09
CA ASP A 427 -12.20 19.14 -8.73
C ASP A 427 -12.48 17.65 -8.62
#